data_deaec95e1e686838facaef91f132a542
#
_entry.id   deaec95e1e686838facaef91f132a542
#
_cell.length_a   1.000
_cell.length_b   1.000
_cell.length_c   1.000
_cell.angle_alpha   90.00
_cell.angle_beta   90.00
_cell.angle_gamma   90.00
#
_symmetry.space_group_name_H-M   'P 1'
#
loop_
_entity.id
_entity.type
_entity.pdbx_description
1 polymer ?
#
loop_
_entity_poly.entity_id
_entity_poly.type
_entity_poly.pdbx_seq_one_letter_code
_entity_poly.pdbx_strand_id
1 'polypeptide(L)'
;MVAAGSGLAVGGTADNAALEASLQALANSGADRADLALVFVTGDAYGRAHALLHAVRRVTGAPVVLGCDGVGVLTEKREVEGESAVAVLVVRSERLVATPFLLEGQGERPDLGTELAERIGATVAEGGCVLVLPDAIGCNPPALLTQLHDALGFVPVLGALAAGEPMFELHNTEVAQGALAGVALAGLTPIIGVTQGCTPIGEPYVITRAEANVIERIANRSALEMLTEAVHSFPDGEARIQRAGVFAGLAMDPAKSPLERGDFLVRNLVGADQRSGSLAVGERVRVGQTVQFQIRDAAASRDDLVAMLGEVAARLDGRRPAFGCYFDCAGRGRGLFGAPDHDVGLIRERLGEFPLVGFFGNGEFAPIGRRNFFHNYTGALVIFPQA
;
A
#
# COMPACT_ATOMS: atom_id res chain seq x y z
N MET A 1 -0.51 -13.65 -24.61
CA MET A 1 -1.18 -12.33 -24.51
C MET A 1 -1.83 -12.24 -23.14
N VAL A 2 -1.85 -11.03 -22.53
CA VAL A 2 -2.56 -10.81 -21.29
C VAL A 2 -3.89 -10.13 -21.60
N ALA A 3 -5.00 -10.73 -21.19
CA ALA A 3 -6.33 -10.13 -21.20
C ALA A 3 -6.69 -9.75 -19.76
N ALA A 4 -7.10 -8.51 -19.54
CA ALA A 4 -7.49 -8.03 -18.23
C ALA A 4 -8.64 -7.03 -18.36
N GLY A 5 -9.42 -6.90 -17.31
CA GLY A 5 -10.51 -5.94 -17.23
C GLY A 5 -10.88 -5.64 -15.79
N SER A 6 -11.32 -4.42 -15.56
CA SER A 6 -11.77 -3.94 -14.25
C SER A 6 -13.28 -3.66 -14.27
N GLY A 7 -13.88 -3.69 -13.11
CA GLY A 7 -15.29 -3.35 -12.88
C GLY A 7 -15.48 -2.72 -11.52
N LEU A 8 -16.43 -1.80 -11.42
CA LEU A 8 -16.77 -1.07 -10.20
C LEU A 8 -18.28 -0.98 -10.05
N ALA A 9 -18.80 -1.40 -8.91
CA ALA A 9 -20.19 -1.19 -8.52
C ALA A 9 -20.28 -0.43 -7.19
N VAL A 10 -21.17 0.55 -7.14
CA VAL A 10 -21.33 1.44 -5.98
C VAL A 10 -22.75 1.29 -5.45
N GLY A 11 -22.88 1.16 -4.14
CA GLY A 11 -24.16 0.96 -3.45
C GLY A 11 -24.67 -0.48 -3.53
N GLY A 12 -25.88 -0.68 -3.01
CA GLY A 12 -26.50 -2.01 -2.93
C GLY A 12 -25.87 -2.90 -1.84
N THR A 13 -26.17 -4.19 -1.90
CA THR A 13 -25.54 -5.18 -1.02
C THR A 13 -24.20 -5.63 -1.60
N ALA A 14 -23.24 -5.97 -0.75
CA ALA A 14 -21.88 -6.30 -1.17
C ALA A 14 -21.84 -7.48 -2.19
N ASP A 15 -22.69 -8.46 -2.04
CA ASP A 15 -22.80 -9.60 -2.97
C ASP A 15 -23.37 -9.21 -4.34
N ASN A 16 -24.36 -8.30 -4.39
CA ASN A 16 -24.90 -7.77 -5.65
C ASN A 16 -23.90 -6.84 -6.34
N ALA A 17 -23.22 -5.97 -5.59
CA ALA A 17 -22.16 -5.13 -6.12
C ALA A 17 -20.98 -5.97 -6.66
N ALA A 18 -20.63 -7.05 -5.96
CA ALA A 18 -19.60 -7.98 -6.43
C ALA A 18 -20.01 -8.72 -7.73
N LEU A 19 -21.29 -9.12 -7.83
CA LEU A 19 -21.82 -9.72 -9.05
C LEU A 19 -21.69 -8.74 -10.23
N GLU A 20 -22.15 -7.50 -10.04
CA GLU A 20 -22.13 -6.46 -11.06
C GLU A 20 -20.69 -6.10 -11.47
N ALA A 21 -19.82 -5.79 -10.51
CA ALA A 21 -18.41 -5.45 -10.77
C ALA A 21 -17.66 -6.60 -11.49
N SER A 22 -17.93 -7.86 -11.11
CA SER A 22 -17.35 -9.03 -11.77
C SER A 22 -17.81 -9.19 -13.22
N LEU A 23 -19.09 -8.98 -13.50
CA LEU A 23 -19.62 -9.00 -14.87
C LEU A 23 -19.00 -7.91 -15.74
N GLN A 24 -18.87 -6.69 -15.20
CA GLN A 24 -18.19 -5.58 -15.87
C GLN A 24 -16.71 -5.94 -16.15
N ALA A 25 -15.98 -6.42 -15.14
CA ALA A 25 -14.56 -6.76 -15.27
C ALA A 25 -14.35 -7.86 -16.34
N LEU A 26 -15.16 -8.92 -16.32
CA LEU A 26 -15.04 -9.99 -17.29
C LEU A 26 -15.38 -9.52 -18.71
N ALA A 27 -16.44 -8.74 -18.88
CA ALA A 27 -16.81 -8.15 -20.17
C ALA A 27 -15.70 -7.23 -20.72
N ASN A 28 -15.12 -6.37 -19.85
CA ASN A 28 -14.05 -5.46 -20.24
C ASN A 28 -12.73 -6.20 -20.57
N SER A 29 -12.51 -7.38 -20.02
CA SER A 29 -11.33 -8.20 -20.34
C SER A 29 -11.42 -8.87 -21.72
N GLY A 30 -12.62 -9.06 -22.24
CA GLY A 30 -12.87 -9.85 -23.45
C GLY A 30 -12.61 -11.34 -23.31
N ALA A 31 -12.35 -11.83 -22.09
CA ALA A 31 -12.14 -13.24 -21.80
C ALA A 31 -13.42 -13.89 -21.28
N ASP A 32 -13.56 -15.18 -21.49
CA ASP A 32 -14.69 -15.99 -20.99
C ASP A 32 -14.51 -16.47 -19.55
N ARG A 33 -13.27 -16.44 -19.05
CA ARG A 33 -12.90 -16.73 -17.66
C ARG A 33 -11.58 -16.07 -17.29
N ALA A 34 -11.30 -15.95 -15.99
CA ALA A 34 -10.05 -15.44 -15.47
C ALA A 34 -9.15 -16.54 -14.86
N ASP A 35 -7.85 -16.27 -14.75
CA ASP A 35 -6.91 -17.06 -13.96
C ASP A 35 -6.72 -16.46 -12.55
N LEU A 36 -6.87 -15.14 -12.43
CA LEU A 36 -6.77 -14.37 -11.19
C LEU A 36 -7.90 -13.35 -11.15
N ALA A 37 -8.55 -13.21 -10.00
CA ALA A 37 -9.43 -12.10 -9.68
C ALA A 37 -8.97 -11.40 -8.40
N LEU A 38 -8.80 -10.09 -8.46
CA LEU A 38 -8.58 -9.24 -7.29
C LEU A 38 -9.88 -8.50 -6.99
N VAL A 39 -10.28 -8.48 -5.70
CA VAL A 39 -11.53 -7.86 -5.28
C VAL A 39 -11.33 -7.02 -4.02
N PHE A 40 -11.63 -5.74 -4.11
CA PHE A 40 -11.57 -4.82 -2.98
C PHE A 40 -12.96 -4.28 -2.69
N VAL A 41 -13.26 -4.11 -1.40
CA VAL A 41 -14.59 -3.72 -0.95
C VAL A 41 -14.51 -2.63 0.12
N THR A 42 -15.49 -1.75 0.14
CA THR A 42 -15.64 -0.73 1.20
C THR A 42 -17.09 -0.68 1.69
N GLY A 43 -17.29 -0.21 2.92
CA GLY A 43 -18.58 -0.16 3.57
C GLY A 43 -18.91 -1.43 4.35
N ASP A 44 -20.19 -1.61 4.73
CA ASP A 44 -20.65 -2.76 5.53
C ASP A 44 -20.76 -4.03 4.68
N ALA A 45 -19.63 -4.69 4.46
CA ALA A 45 -19.53 -5.87 3.60
C ALA A 45 -19.29 -7.19 4.35
N TYR A 46 -18.78 -7.15 5.59
CA TYR A 46 -18.34 -8.35 6.32
C TYR A 46 -19.44 -9.42 6.44
N GLY A 47 -20.64 -9.03 6.85
CA GLY A 47 -21.78 -9.96 6.99
C GLY A 47 -22.20 -10.66 5.69
N ARG A 48 -21.71 -10.19 4.52
CA ARG A 48 -21.97 -10.74 3.18
C ARG A 48 -20.71 -11.19 2.45
N ALA A 49 -19.57 -11.18 3.10
CA ALA A 49 -18.27 -11.46 2.47
C ALA A 49 -18.17 -12.85 1.82
N HIS A 50 -18.75 -13.88 2.43
CA HIS A 50 -18.84 -15.20 1.80
C HIS A 50 -19.73 -15.21 0.55
N ALA A 51 -20.87 -14.52 0.57
CA ALA A 51 -21.73 -14.42 -0.60
C ALA A 51 -21.08 -13.59 -1.72
N LEU A 52 -20.34 -12.53 -1.35
CA LEU A 52 -19.51 -11.74 -2.24
C LEU A 52 -18.46 -12.61 -2.94
N LEU A 53 -17.65 -13.36 -2.20
CA LEU A 53 -16.65 -14.29 -2.76
C LEU A 53 -17.29 -15.31 -3.71
N HIS A 54 -18.43 -15.88 -3.32
CA HIS A 54 -19.16 -16.81 -4.18
C HIS A 54 -19.60 -16.14 -5.48
N ALA A 55 -20.08 -14.90 -5.44
CA ALA A 55 -20.48 -14.15 -6.63
C ALA A 55 -19.29 -13.91 -7.57
N VAL A 56 -18.15 -13.42 -7.03
CA VAL A 56 -16.91 -13.19 -7.80
C VAL A 56 -16.47 -14.49 -8.48
N ARG A 57 -16.31 -15.58 -7.74
CA ARG A 57 -15.86 -16.87 -8.29
C ARG A 57 -16.79 -17.43 -9.36
N ARG A 58 -18.08 -17.38 -9.12
CA ARG A 58 -19.09 -17.88 -10.06
C ARG A 58 -19.06 -17.14 -11.39
N VAL A 59 -18.89 -15.82 -11.36
CA VAL A 59 -18.87 -14.98 -12.57
C VAL A 59 -17.54 -15.11 -13.30
N THR A 60 -16.45 -14.96 -12.57
CA THR A 60 -15.11 -14.87 -13.19
C THR A 60 -14.52 -16.23 -13.56
N GLY A 61 -14.98 -17.32 -12.91
CA GLY A 61 -14.38 -18.64 -13.05
C GLY A 61 -12.91 -18.71 -12.55
N ALA A 62 -12.44 -17.69 -11.85
CA ALA A 62 -11.07 -17.59 -11.41
C ALA A 62 -10.74 -18.66 -10.35
N PRO A 63 -9.67 -19.47 -10.54
CA PRO A 63 -9.18 -20.40 -9.52
C PRO A 63 -8.54 -19.67 -8.35
N VAL A 64 -7.98 -18.49 -8.57
CA VAL A 64 -7.37 -17.64 -7.55
C VAL A 64 -8.18 -16.35 -7.40
N VAL A 65 -8.72 -16.13 -6.21
CA VAL A 65 -9.41 -14.90 -5.81
C VAL A 65 -8.74 -14.38 -4.56
N LEU A 66 -8.31 -13.12 -4.60
CA LEU A 66 -7.67 -12.43 -3.49
C LEU A 66 -8.30 -11.06 -3.31
N GLY A 67 -8.42 -10.61 -2.07
CA GLY A 67 -8.89 -9.27 -1.76
C GLY A 67 -8.93 -8.96 -0.28
N CYS A 68 -9.40 -7.78 0.02
CA CYS A 68 -9.66 -7.32 1.38
C CYS A 68 -10.64 -6.14 1.37
N ASP A 69 -11.01 -5.70 2.54
CA ASP A 69 -11.71 -4.44 2.71
C ASP A 69 -10.75 -3.24 2.83
N GLY A 70 -11.27 -2.06 2.55
CA GLY A 70 -10.57 -0.79 2.69
C GLY A 70 -11.52 0.34 3.07
N VAL A 71 -10.99 1.52 3.41
CA VAL A 71 -11.83 2.71 3.66
C VAL A 71 -12.37 3.33 2.37
N GLY A 72 -11.85 2.88 1.23
CA GLY A 72 -12.30 3.20 -0.11
C GLY A 72 -11.72 2.23 -1.11
N VAL A 73 -12.27 2.21 -2.32
CA VAL A 73 -11.81 1.37 -3.44
C VAL A 73 -11.67 2.22 -4.70
N LEU A 74 -10.89 1.74 -5.66
CA LEU A 74 -10.66 2.46 -6.91
C LEU A 74 -10.53 1.52 -8.12
N THR A 75 -10.85 2.09 -9.28
CA THR A 75 -10.49 1.53 -10.59
C THR A 75 -9.89 2.66 -11.44
N GLU A 76 -9.51 2.39 -12.69
CA GLU A 76 -9.03 3.42 -13.62
C GLU A 76 -10.05 4.55 -13.86
N LYS A 77 -11.31 4.35 -13.50
CA LYS A 77 -12.39 5.32 -13.75
C LYS A 77 -12.57 6.30 -12.62
N ARG A 78 -12.55 5.82 -11.37
CA ARG A 78 -12.80 6.66 -10.21
C ARG A 78 -12.33 6.02 -8.90
N GLU A 79 -12.18 6.88 -7.90
CA GLU A 79 -12.02 6.56 -6.48
C GLU A 79 -13.38 6.64 -5.79
N VAL A 80 -13.68 5.68 -4.92
CA VAL A 80 -14.94 5.66 -4.13
C VAL A 80 -14.56 5.61 -2.65
N GLU A 81 -14.85 6.70 -1.96
CA GLU A 81 -14.65 6.86 -0.52
C GLU A 81 -15.96 7.24 0.16
N GLY A 82 -16.25 6.70 1.35
CA GLY A 82 -17.44 7.06 2.13
C GLY A 82 -18.75 6.46 1.64
N GLU A 83 -18.71 5.58 0.66
CA GLU A 83 -19.86 4.85 0.12
C GLU A 83 -19.51 3.36 0.04
N SER A 84 -20.52 2.47 0.13
CA SER A 84 -20.29 1.04 -0.10
C SER A 84 -20.02 0.79 -1.58
N ALA A 85 -18.92 0.09 -1.88
CA ALA A 85 -18.55 -0.24 -3.25
C ALA A 85 -17.70 -1.52 -3.31
N VAL A 86 -17.71 -2.15 -4.49
CA VAL A 86 -16.85 -3.29 -4.83
C VAL A 86 -16.11 -3.00 -6.13
N ALA A 87 -14.79 -3.11 -6.10
CA ALA A 87 -13.92 -3.03 -7.27
C ALA A 87 -13.33 -4.41 -7.56
N VAL A 88 -13.38 -4.85 -8.82
CA VAL A 88 -12.87 -6.15 -9.27
C VAL A 88 -11.95 -5.97 -10.46
N LEU A 89 -10.81 -6.65 -10.43
CA LEU A 89 -9.93 -6.85 -11.58
C LEU A 89 -9.87 -8.34 -11.91
N VAL A 90 -10.00 -8.68 -13.18
CA VAL A 90 -9.76 -10.04 -13.68
C VAL A 90 -8.57 -10.04 -14.63
N VAL A 91 -7.77 -11.10 -14.54
CA VAL A 91 -6.60 -11.32 -15.40
C VAL A 91 -6.65 -12.73 -15.97
N ARG A 92 -6.44 -12.83 -17.29
CA ARG A 92 -6.26 -14.07 -18.02
C ARG A 92 -4.94 -14.05 -18.76
N SER A 93 -4.07 -15.03 -18.51
CA SER A 93 -2.78 -15.14 -19.21
C SER A 93 -2.17 -16.52 -19.05
N GLU A 94 -1.78 -17.14 -20.15
CA GLU A 94 -1.07 -18.45 -20.14
C GLU A 94 0.32 -18.36 -19.47
N ARG A 95 0.87 -17.15 -19.33
CA ARG A 95 2.17 -16.93 -18.70
C ARG A 95 2.08 -16.69 -17.20
N LEU A 96 0.90 -16.30 -16.71
CA LEU A 96 0.72 -15.96 -15.29
C LEU A 96 0.75 -17.23 -14.45
N VAL A 97 1.66 -17.27 -13.50
CA VAL A 97 1.66 -18.23 -12.40
C VAL A 97 1.25 -17.48 -11.14
N ALA A 98 0.16 -17.91 -10.52
CA ALA A 98 -0.37 -17.29 -9.32
C ALA A 98 -0.46 -18.34 -8.20
N THR A 99 0.32 -18.18 -7.15
CA THR A 99 0.32 -19.03 -5.95
C THR A 99 -0.32 -18.28 -4.79
N PRO A 100 -1.61 -18.53 -4.49
CA PRO A 100 -2.30 -17.88 -3.39
C PRO A 100 -1.85 -18.46 -2.05
N PHE A 101 -1.91 -17.64 -1.01
CA PHE A 101 -1.64 -18.06 0.36
C PHE A 101 -2.56 -17.33 1.35
N LEU A 102 -2.90 -18.04 2.41
CA LEU A 102 -3.56 -17.52 3.61
C LEU A 102 -2.81 -18.09 4.80
N LEU A 103 -2.31 -17.21 5.66
CA LEU A 103 -1.59 -17.55 6.88
C LEU A 103 -2.33 -16.91 8.05
N GLU A 104 -2.66 -17.73 9.05
CA GLU A 104 -3.22 -17.21 10.29
C GLU A 104 -2.14 -16.39 11.02
N GLY A 105 -2.45 -15.12 11.31
CA GLY A 105 -1.53 -14.17 11.91
C GLY A 105 -1.80 -13.88 13.38
N GLN A 106 -2.89 -14.42 13.94
CA GLN A 106 -3.30 -14.15 15.33
C GLN A 106 -2.24 -14.60 16.33
N GLY A 107 -1.90 -13.70 17.25
CA GLY A 107 -0.84 -13.90 18.24
C GLY A 107 0.55 -13.49 17.73
N GLU A 108 1.55 -13.66 18.60
CA GLU A 108 2.94 -13.47 18.20
C GLU A 108 3.39 -14.62 17.28
N ARG A 109 3.46 -14.36 15.98
CA ARG A 109 3.97 -15.27 14.96
C ARG A 109 5.36 -14.81 14.51
N PRO A 110 6.41 -15.17 15.25
CA PRO A 110 7.77 -14.70 14.94
C PRO A 110 8.35 -15.30 13.66
N ASP A 111 7.72 -16.30 13.09
CA ASP A 111 8.15 -17.08 11.93
C ASP A 111 7.31 -16.86 10.66
N LEU A 112 6.34 -15.94 10.69
CA LEU A 112 5.35 -15.75 9.62
C LEU A 112 5.98 -15.52 8.24
N GLY A 113 7.03 -14.71 8.18
CA GLY A 113 7.74 -14.42 6.92
C GLY A 113 8.55 -15.62 6.42
N THR A 114 9.07 -16.45 7.31
CA THR A 114 9.76 -17.69 6.95
C THR A 114 8.79 -18.72 6.38
N GLU A 115 7.64 -18.92 7.03
CA GLU A 115 6.57 -19.80 6.53
C GLU A 115 6.07 -19.33 5.15
N LEU A 116 5.87 -18.01 4.98
CA LEU A 116 5.51 -17.46 3.69
C LEU A 116 6.57 -17.74 2.64
N ALA A 117 7.85 -17.54 2.95
CA ALA A 117 8.96 -17.81 2.04
C ALA A 117 8.99 -19.27 1.55
N GLU A 118 8.72 -20.23 2.43
CA GLU A 118 8.62 -21.65 2.07
C GLU A 118 7.47 -21.91 1.08
N ARG A 119 6.32 -21.26 1.28
CA ARG A 119 5.15 -21.44 0.41
C ARG A 119 5.33 -20.87 -1.00
N ILE A 120 5.98 -19.71 -1.11
CA ILE A 120 6.07 -18.97 -2.39
C ILE A 120 7.42 -19.09 -3.10
N GLY A 121 8.46 -19.60 -2.43
CA GLY A 121 9.83 -19.58 -2.91
C GLY A 121 9.98 -20.17 -4.32
N ALA A 122 9.33 -21.30 -4.61
CA ALA A 122 9.36 -21.91 -5.94
C ALA A 122 8.72 -21.02 -7.02
N THR A 123 7.69 -20.26 -6.68
CA THR A 123 6.99 -19.37 -7.62
C THR A 123 7.84 -18.17 -7.99
N VAL A 124 8.53 -17.56 -7.03
CA VAL A 124 9.29 -16.31 -7.23
C VAL A 124 10.78 -16.51 -7.53
N ALA A 125 11.24 -17.76 -7.62
CA ALA A 125 12.66 -18.10 -7.82
C ALA A 125 13.26 -17.48 -9.09
N GLU A 126 12.50 -17.38 -10.17
CA GLU A 126 12.93 -16.82 -11.45
C GLU A 126 12.44 -15.38 -11.68
N GLY A 127 11.95 -14.73 -10.63
CA GLY A 127 11.40 -13.38 -10.66
C GLY A 127 9.90 -13.33 -10.47
N GLY A 128 9.37 -12.12 -10.32
CA GLY A 128 7.95 -11.88 -10.03
C GLY A 128 7.77 -10.89 -8.89
N CYS A 129 6.63 -10.93 -8.24
CA CYS A 129 6.33 -10.13 -7.04
C CYS A 129 5.34 -10.86 -6.15
N VAL A 130 5.18 -10.34 -4.94
CA VAL A 130 4.22 -10.84 -3.95
C VAL A 130 3.23 -9.73 -3.63
N LEU A 131 1.95 -9.99 -3.80
CA LEU A 131 0.90 -9.12 -3.27
C LEU A 131 0.49 -9.63 -1.89
N VAL A 132 0.51 -8.75 -0.90
CA VAL A 132 0.16 -9.03 0.49
C VAL A 132 -0.98 -8.11 0.95
N LEU A 133 -1.98 -8.67 1.55
CA LEU A 133 -3.18 -7.98 2.06
C LEU A 133 -3.46 -8.47 3.49
N PRO A 134 -2.62 -8.14 4.46
CA PRO A 134 -2.88 -8.48 5.86
C PRO A 134 -3.78 -7.43 6.51
N ASP A 135 -4.39 -7.79 7.64
CA ASP A 135 -4.88 -6.79 8.57
C ASP A 135 -3.82 -6.39 9.62
N ALA A 136 -4.14 -5.38 10.44
CA ALA A 136 -3.21 -4.86 11.43
C ALA A 136 -2.93 -5.84 12.59
N ILE A 137 -3.76 -6.88 12.76
CA ILE A 137 -3.62 -7.91 13.80
C ILE A 137 -2.83 -9.10 13.25
N GLY A 138 -2.99 -9.39 11.96
CA GLY A 138 -2.45 -10.57 11.28
C GLY A 138 -0.96 -10.49 10.96
N CYS A 139 -0.32 -9.31 11.12
CA CYS A 139 1.03 -9.15 10.61
C CYS A 139 1.82 -8.07 11.36
N ASN A 140 3.12 -8.34 11.58
CA ASN A 140 4.12 -7.33 11.90
C ASN A 140 4.91 -7.02 10.61
N PRO A 141 4.60 -5.93 9.88
CA PRO A 141 5.17 -5.68 8.57
C PRO A 141 6.70 -5.62 8.52
N PRO A 142 7.41 -4.92 9.43
CA PRO A 142 8.87 -4.92 9.44
C PRO A 142 9.49 -6.31 9.64
N ALA A 143 8.92 -7.14 10.53
CA ALA A 143 9.40 -8.49 10.78
C ALA A 143 9.16 -9.39 9.56
N LEU A 144 7.96 -9.35 8.97
CA LEU A 144 7.61 -10.07 7.75
C LEU A 144 8.61 -9.77 6.61
N LEU A 145 8.85 -8.48 6.33
CA LEU A 145 9.73 -8.07 5.24
C LEU A 145 11.19 -8.47 5.47
N THR A 146 11.65 -8.43 6.73
CA THR A 146 13.00 -8.87 7.10
C THR A 146 13.17 -10.37 6.87
N GLN A 147 12.24 -11.19 7.37
CA GLN A 147 12.28 -12.64 7.23
C GLN A 147 12.17 -13.10 5.77
N LEU A 148 11.31 -12.46 4.98
CA LEU A 148 11.22 -12.72 3.54
C LEU A 148 12.54 -12.42 2.84
N HIS A 149 13.17 -11.28 3.18
CA HIS A 149 14.46 -10.90 2.59
C HIS A 149 15.58 -11.88 2.97
N ASP A 150 15.62 -12.30 4.22
CA ASP A 150 16.64 -13.24 4.73
C ASP A 150 16.49 -14.63 4.08
N ALA A 151 15.25 -15.07 3.80
CA ALA A 151 14.98 -16.37 3.22
C ALA A 151 15.09 -16.41 1.69
N LEU A 152 14.61 -15.38 0.99
CA LEU A 152 14.47 -15.37 -0.49
C LEU A 152 15.37 -14.34 -1.19
N GLY A 153 16.08 -13.48 -0.44
CA GLY A 153 16.70 -12.29 -1.00
C GLY A 153 15.65 -11.26 -1.42
N PHE A 154 15.96 -10.46 -2.44
CA PHE A 154 15.05 -9.41 -2.90
C PHE A 154 13.98 -9.97 -3.83
N VAL A 155 12.76 -10.03 -3.37
CA VAL A 155 11.53 -10.22 -4.14
C VAL A 155 10.63 -9.02 -3.85
N PRO A 156 10.11 -8.29 -4.85
CA PRO A 156 9.20 -7.17 -4.62
C PRO A 156 7.95 -7.61 -3.86
N VAL A 157 7.66 -6.94 -2.74
CA VAL A 157 6.44 -7.12 -1.95
C VAL A 157 5.60 -5.86 -2.07
N LEU A 158 4.34 -6.00 -2.46
CA LEU A 158 3.39 -4.91 -2.69
C LEU A 158 2.06 -5.22 -2.00
N GLY A 159 1.30 -4.21 -1.70
CA GLY A 159 0.00 -4.33 -1.06
C GLY A 159 -0.23 -3.26 -0.02
N ALA A 160 -1.25 -3.45 0.78
CA ALA A 160 -1.53 -2.59 1.94
C ALA A 160 -2.27 -3.38 3.01
N LEU A 161 -2.28 -2.85 4.25
CA LEU A 161 -3.14 -3.39 5.30
C LEU A 161 -4.60 -3.10 4.99
N ALA A 162 -5.47 -4.09 5.21
CA ALA A 162 -6.91 -3.92 5.27
C ALA A 162 -7.28 -2.79 6.26
N ALA A 163 -8.35 -2.05 5.98
CA ALA A 163 -8.65 -0.81 6.72
C ALA A 163 -10.13 -0.57 7.00
N GLY A 164 -11.01 -1.53 6.79
CA GLY A 164 -12.42 -1.43 7.12
C GLY A 164 -12.74 -1.74 8.59
N GLU A 165 -14.02 -1.76 8.92
CA GLU A 165 -14.54 -2.12 10.24
C GLU A 165 -15.71 -3.09 10.11
N PRO A 166 -15.51 -4.39 10.47
CA PRO A 166 -14.26 -5.02 10.85
C PRO A 166 -13.33 -5.24 9.65
N MET A 167 -12.02 -5.24 9.87
CA MET A 167 -11.03 -5.64 8.85
C MET A 167 -11.16 -7.12 8.53
N PHE A 168 -11.05 -7.48 7.24
CA PHE A 168 -11.08 -8.88 6.80
C PHE A 168 -10.38 -9.07 5.46
N GLU A 169 -9.92 -10.29 5.24
CA GLU A 169 -9.30 -10.75 4.02
C GLU A 169 -10.22 -11.72 3.27
N LEU A 170 -10.13 -11.67 1.95
CA LEU A 170 -10.82 -12.53 1.01
C LEU A 170 -9.80 -13.41 0.29
N HIS A 171 -9.90 -14.72 0.48
CA HIS A 171 -8.96 -15.68 -0.11
C HIS A 171 -9.70 -16.89 -0.67
N ASN A 172 -9.78 -17.02 -1.98
CA ASN A 172 -10.48 -18.09 -2.70
C ASN A 172 -11.94 -18.29 -2.24
N THR A 173 -12.19 -19.12 -1.26
CA THR A 173 -13.51 -19.41 -0.69
C THR A 173 -13.61 -19.02 0.78
N GLU A 174 -12.54 -18.49 1.34
CA GLU A 174 -12.40 -18.18 2.76
C GLU A 174 -12.48 -16.68 3.01
N VAL A 175 -13.10 -16.31 4.11
CA VAL A 175 -13.10 -14.97 4.69
C VAL A 175 -12.36 -15.08 6.01
N ALA A 176 -11.29 -14.33 6.17
CA ALA A 176 -10.43 -14.38 7.34
C ALA A 176 -10.38 -13.03 8.05
N GLN A 177 -9.97 -13.05 9.30
CA GLN A 177 -9.61 -11.90 10.11
C GLN A 177 -8.36 -12.24 10.91
N GLY A 178 -7.49 -11.27 11.15
CA GLY A 178 -6.24 -11.51 11.83
C GLY A 178 -5.30 -12.40 11.03
N ALA A 179 -5.30 -12.25 9.71
CA ALA A 179 -4.57 -13.12 8.79
C ALA A 179 -3.64 -12.33 7.87
N LEU A 180 -2.77 -13.04 7.17
CA LEU A 180 -1.98 -12.56 6.05
C LEU A 180 -2.47 -13.30 4.80
N ALA A 181 -3.34 -12.65 4.02
CA ALA A 181 -3.73 -13.13 2.71
C ALA A 181 -2.81 -12.56 1.63
N GLY A 182 -2.61 -13.31 0.55
CA GLY A 182 -1.80 -12.81 -0.55
C GLY A 182 -1.68 -13.76 -1.73
N VAL A 183 -0.93 -13.33 -2.73
CA VAL A 183 -0.59 -14.14 -3.90
C VAL A 183 0.81 -13.82 -4.40
N ALA A 184 1.62 -14.85 -4.64
CA ALA A 184 2.86 -14.72 -5.39
C ALA A 184 2.56 -14.81 -6.88
N LEU A 185 3.07 -13.86 -7.65
CA LEU A 185 2.86 -13.74 -9.09
C LEU A 185 4.19 -13.87 -9.82
N ALA A 186 4.24 -14.77 -10.81
CA ALA A 186 5.38 -14.96 -11.69
C ALA A 186 4.94 -15.03 -13.17
N GLY A 187 5.92 -15.04 -14.08
CA GLY A 187 5.66 -15.07 -15.53
C GLY A 187 5.33 -13.72 -16.17
N LEU A 188 5.12 -12.68 -15.34
CA LEU A 188 4.95 -11.29 -15.75
C LEU A 188 5.93 -10.41 -14.95
N THR A 189 6.55 -9.44 -15.61
CA THR A 189 7.53 -8.54 -14.96
C THR A 189 6.85 -7.25 -14.53
N PRO A 190 6.77 -6.92 -13.23
CA PRO A 190 6.14 -5.70 -12.75
C PRO A 190 7.02 -4.47 -12.97
N ILE A 191 6.38 -3.33 -13.22
CA ILE A 191 6.95 -1.99 -13.08
C ILE A 191 6.31 -1.37 -11.85
N ILE A 192 7.13 -0.93 -10.90
CA ILE A 192 6.66 -0.47 -9.60
C ILE A 192 7.03 1.01 -9.45
N GLY A 193 6.07 1.81 -8.98
CA GLY A 193 6.27 3.19 -8.58
C GLY A 193 5.76 3.40 -7.16
N VAL A 194 6.44 4.24 -6.40
CA VAL A 194 6.04 4.62 -5.04
C VAL A 194 6.02 6.14 -4.96
N THR A 195 4.91 6.69 -4.49
CA THR A 195 4.75 8.13 -4.25
C THR A 195 4.57 8.41 -2.78
N GLN A 196 5.28 9.42 -2.27
CA GLN A 196 5.24 9.80 -0.86
C GLN A 196 4.58 11.18 -0.68
N GLY A 197 3.78 11.31 0.38
CA GLY A 197 2.91 12.46 0.58
C GLY A 197 3.42 13.52 1.54
N CYS A 198 4.66 13.43 2.01
CA CYS A 198 5.17 14.29 3.06
C CYS A 198 6.36 15.16 2.61
N THR A 199 6.41 16.39 3.14
CA THR A 199 7.50 17.32 2.93
C THR A 199 8.37 17.40 4.17
N PRO A 200 9.71 17.23 4.05
CA PRO A 200 10.62 17.42 5.16
C PRO A 200 10.58 18.86 5.69
N ILE A 201 10.65 19.02 7.01
CA ILE A 201 10.80 20.30 7.71
C ILE A 201 12.00 20.26 8.66
N GLY A 202 12.66 21.40 8.85
CA GLY A 202 13.93 21.47 9.58
C GLY A 202 15.03 20.66 8.88
N GLU A 203 16.09 20.39 9.61
CA GLU A 203 17.24 19.64 9.13
C GLU A 203 17.19 18.17 9.58
N PRO A 204 17.82 17.23 8.87
CA PRO A 204 17.98 15.86 9.35
C PRO A 204 19.03 15.80 10.47
N TYR A 205 18.71 15.09 11.55
CA TYR A 205 19.57 14.91 12.70
C TYR A 205 19.63 13.47 13.17
N VAL A 206 20.71 13.13 13.86
CA VAL A 206 20.88 11.78 14.44
C VAL A 206 20.16 11.70 15.78
N ILE A 207 19.43 10.62 16.02
CA ILE A 207 18.87 10.23 17.30
C ILE A 207 20.02 9.84 18.22
N THR A 208 20.22 10.58 19.31
CA THR A 208 21.33 10.37 20.25
C THR A 208 20.91 9.64 21.53
N ARG A 209 19.60 9.59 21.82
CA ARG A 209 19.04 8.78 22.90
C ARG A 209 17.61 8.34 22.57
N ALA A 210 17.36 7.04 22.68
CA ALA A 210 16.04 6.44 22.45
C ALA A 210 15.88 5.14 23.22
N GLU A 211 14.63 4.82 23.58
CA GLU A 211 14.22 3.55 24.18
C GLU A 211 12.92 3.07 23.52
N ALA A 212 12.90 1.83 23.04
CA ALA A 212 11.78 1.24 22.30
C ALA A 212 11.31 2.14 21.15
N ASN A 213 10.14 2.74 21.26
CA ASN A 213 9.57 3.68 20.29
C ASN A 213 9.60 5.14 20.76
N VAL A 214 10.38 5.46 21.80
CA VAL A 214 10.49 6.79 22.36
C VAL A 214 11.84 7.41 21.99
N ILE A 215 11.81 8.56 21.32
CA ILE A 215 12.98 9.39 21.06
C ILE A 215 13.11 10.38 22.23
N GLU A 216 14.18 10.27 23.01
CA GLU A 216 14.44 11.18 24.12
C GLU A 216 15.29 12.39 23.65
N ARG A 217 16.32 12.13 22.83
CA ARG A 217 17.23 13.16 22.33
C ARG A 217 17.56 13.03 20.87
N ILE A 218 17.59 14.16 20.19
CA ILE A 218 18.03 14.34 18.80
C ILE A 218 19.18 15.35 18.85
N ALA A 219 20.34 15.04 18.27
CA ALA A 219 21.55 15.88 18.33
C ALA A 219 21.90 16.34 19.78
N ASN A 220 21.72 15.48 20.78
CA ASN A 220 21.90 15.72 22.20
C ASN A 220 20.93 16.76 22.83
N ARG A 221 19.95 17.24 22.09
CA ARG A 221 18.89 18.14 22.57
C ARG A 221 17.60 17.35 22.82
N SER A 222 16.65 17.93 23.54
CA SER A 222 15.32 17.35 23.73
C SER A 222 14.63 17.13 22.37
N ALA A 223 14.02 15.96 22.15
CA ALA A 223 13.33 15.66 20.90
C ALA A 223 12.15 16.62 20.64
N LEU A 224 11.42 17.00 21.69
CA LEU A 224 10.30 17.95 21.61
C LEU A 224 10.79 19.37 21.27
N GLU A 225 11.94 19.81 21.82
CA GLU A 225 12.55 21.09 21.48
C GLU A 225 12.94 21.15 19.99
N MET A 226 13.54 20.06 19.46
CA MET A 226 13.91 19.96 18.06
C MET A 226 12.68 19.97 17.13
N LEU A 227 11.59 19.31 17.53
CA LEU A 227 10.33 19.37 16.81
C LEU A 227 9.78 20.80 16.78
N THR A 228 9.74 21.45 17.93
CA THR A 228 9.23 22.84 18.08
C THR A 228 10.00 23.81 17.19
N GLU A 229 11.33 23.71 17.18
CA GLU A 229 12.20 24.50 16.32
C GLU A 229 11.95 24.25 14.82
N ALA A 230 11.85 22.98 14.41
CA ALA A 230 11.54 22.62 13.02
C ALA A 230 10.20 23.20 12.57
N VAL A 231 9.18 23.17 13.43
CA VAL A 231 7.86 23.74 13.17
C VAL A 231 7.92 25.27 13.03
N HIS A 232 8.57 25.95 13.96
CA HIS A 232 8.67 27.42 13.93
C HIS A 232 9.52 27.95 12.77
N SER A 233 10.50 27.15 12.30
CA SER A 233 11.33 27.53 11.15
C SER A 233 10.64 27.34 9.80
N PHE A 234 9.52 26.62 9.78
CA PHE A 234 8.79 26.34 8.54
C PHE A 234 7.69 27.41 8.31
N PRO A 235 7.56 27.99 7.11
CA PRO A 235 6.54 29.00 6.81
C PRO A 235 5.12 28.45 7.11
N ASP A 236 4.36 29.19 7.92
CA ASP A 236 3.02 28.80 8.39
C ASP A 236 2.96 27.43 9.10
N GLY A 237 4.10 26.99 9.68
CA GLY A 237 4.26 25.63 10.24
C GLY A 237 3.17 25.25 11.22
N GLU A 238 2.84 26.12 12.20
CA GLU A 238 1.78 25.86 13.17
C GLU A 238 0.40 25.65 12.52
N ALA A 239 0.03 26.51 11.56
CA ALA A 239 -1.25 26.42 10.87
C ALA A 239 -1.32 25.16 9.96
N ARG A 240 -0.19 24.78 9.35
CA ARG A 240 -0.09 23.54 8.55
C ARG A 240 -0.18 22.30 9.40
N ILE A 241 0.48 22.26 10.56
CA ILE A 241 0.41 21.14 11.50
C ILE A 241 -1.01 20.91 12.01
N GLN A 242 -1.73 21.99 12.34
CA GLN A 242 -3.13 21.88 12.76
C GLN A 242 -4.03 21.24 11.69
N ARG A 243 -3.73 21.44 10.42
CA ARG A 243 -4.52 20.87 9.29
C ARG A 243 -4.06 19.48 8.88
N ALA A 244 -2.77 19.23 8.86
CA ALA A 244 -2.19 18.07 8.18
C ALA A 244 -1.39 17.13 9.10
N GLY A 245 -1.10 17.56 10.34
CA GLY A 245 -0.27 16.80 11.27
C GLY A 245 1.22 16.94 11.00
N VAL A 246 2.01 16.53 11.99
CA VAL A 246 3.47 16.42 11.90
C VAL A 246 3.90 14.99 12.21
N PHE A 247 4.94 14.53 11.54
CA PHE A 247 5.38 13.15 11.53
C PHE A 247 6.89 13.06 11.74
N ALA A 248 7.37 11.88 12.14
CA ALA A 248 8.79 11.57 12.14
C ALA A 248 9.15 10.88 10.81
N GLY A 249 10.05 11.45 10.04
CA GLY A 249 10.69 10.80 8.89
C GLY A 249 11.97 10.11 9.33
N LEU A 250 12.00 8.78 9.26
CA LEU A 250 13.16 7.96 9.59
C LEU A 250 13.92 7.62 8.31
N ALA A 251 15.18 8.02 8.18
CA ALA A 251 15.96 7.76 6.98
C ALA A 251 16.05 6.26 6.67
N MET A 252 15.75 5.88 5.43
CA MET A 252 15.80 4.49 4.96
C MET A 252 17.24 4.02 4.73
N ASP A 253 18.10 4.90 4.23
CA ASP A 253 19.54 4.66 4.05
C ASP A 253 20.33 5.66 4.89
N PRO A 254 20.96 5.22 5.99
CA PRO A 254 21.77 6.10 6.83
C PRO A 254 23.06 6.61 6.16
N ALA A 255 23.47 6.01 5.06
CA ALA A 255 24.67 6.41 4.32
C ALA A 255 24.39 7.45 3.22
N LYS A 256 23.11 7.67 2.86
CA LYS A 256 22.75 8.65 1.84
C LYS A 256 22.90 10.09 2.36
N SER A 257 23.59 10.92 1.58
CA SER A 257 23.73 12.37 1.85
C SER A 257 23.93 13.10 0.51
N PRO A 258 23.18 14.17 0.20
CA PRO A 258 22.07 14.69 1.00
C PRO A 258 20.84 13.78 0.99
N LEU A 259 20.02 13.86 2.03
CA LEU A 259 18.71 13.23 2.09
C LEU A 259 17.68 14.12 1.39
N GLU A 260 16.85 13.51 0.56
CA GLU A 260 15.83 14.16 -0.23
C GLU A 260 14.42 13.65 0.15
N ARG A 261 13.39 14.27 -0.41
CA ARG A 261 12.03 13.70 -0.36
C ARG A 261 12.07 12.29 -0.94
N GLY A 262 11.35 11.36 -0.33
CA GLY A 262 11.36 9.96 -0.73
C GLY A 262 12.38 9.09 0.00
N ASP A 263 13.33 9.66 0.75
CA ASP A 263 14.35 8.90 1.48
C ASP A 263 13.93 8.53 2.90
N PHE A 264 12.70 8.81 3.29
CA PHE A 264 12.23 8.63 4.67
C PHE A 264 11.05 7.68 4.77
N LEU A 265 11.06 6.85 5.80
CA LEU A 265 9.86 6.20 6.29
C LEU A 265 9.12 7.16 7.22
N VAL A 266 7.94 7.58 6.81
CA VAL A 266 7.11 8.50 7.60
C VAL A 266 6.37 7.71 8.67
N ARG A 267 6.40 8.20 9.92
CA ARG A 267 5.76 7.58 11.08
C ARG A 267 4.99 8.60 11.91
N ASN A 268 3.86 8.18 12.43
CA ASN A 268 3.07 8.98 13.33
C ASN A 268 3.88 9.34 14.59
N LEU A 269 3.75 10.57 15.05
CA LEU A 269 4.06 10.94 16.43
C LEU A 269 2.84 10.58 17.28
N VAL A 270 2.96 9.55 18.10
CA VAL A 270 1.84 8.99 18.89
C VAL A 270 1.75 9.59 20.30
N GLY A 271 2.73 10.41 20.69
CA GLY A 271 2.73 11.14 21.96
C GLY A 271 3.94 12.04 22.14
N ALA A 272 3.79 13.01 23.04
CA ALA A 272 4.87 13.88 23.51
C ALA A 272 4.77 14.05 25.02
N ASP A 273 5.87 13.90 25.72
CA ASP A 273 5.96 14.18 27.15
C ASP A 273 6.71 15.52 27.39
N GLN A 274 5.97 16.51 27.86
CA GLN A 274 6.53 17.84 28.12
C GLN A 274 7.55 17.88 29.28
N ARG A 275 7.52 16.91 30.20
CA ARG A 275 8.44 16.87 31.34
C ARG A 275 9.82 16.36 30.94
N SER A 276 9.86 15.26 30.23
CA SER A 276 11.10 14.67 29.72
C SER A 276 11.55 15.30 28.39
N GLY A 277 10.63 15.92 27.65
CA GLY A 277 10.85 16.45 26.31
C GLY A 277 11.02 15.34 25.25
N SER A 278 10.47 14.15 25.53
CA SER A 278 10.54 13.01 24.62
C SER A 278 9.34 12.93 23.67
N LEU A 279 9.53 12.25 22.56
CA LEU A 279 8.50 11.98 21.54
C LEU A 279 8.32 10.47 21.35
N ALA A 280 7.09 9.99 21.39
CA ALA A 280 6.76 8.63 21.03
C ALA A 280 6.39 8.53 19.54
N VAL A 281 6.96 7.55 18.85
CA VAL A 281 6.79 7.31 17.39
C VAL A 281 6.07 6.00 17.17
N GLY A 282 5.32 5.87 16.09
CA GLY A 282 4.59 4.66 15.72
C GLY A 282 5.46 3.48 15.26
N GLU A 283 6.77 3.51 15.54
CA GLU A 283 7.73 2.44 15.23
C GLU A 283 8.86 2.43 16.26
N ARG A 284 9.51 1.27 16.44
CA ARG A 284 10.73 1.17 17.25
C ARG A 284 11.86 1.97 16.60
N VAL A 285 12.52 2.79 17.38
CA VAL A 285 13.65 3.62 16.96
C VAL A 285 14.94 3.21 17.67
N ARG A 286 16.07 3.63 17.16
CA ARG A 286 17.39 3.32 17.73
C ARG A 286 18.34 4.51 17.65
N VAL A 287 19.26 4.54 18.59
CA VAL A 287 20.37 5.50 18.57
C VAL A 287 21.21 5.30 17.31
N GLY A 288 21.62 6.40 16.70
CA GLY A 288 22.37 6.42 15.44
C GLY A 288 21.48 6.50 14.18
N GLN A 289 20.16 6.34 14.30
CA GLN A 289 19.23 6.52 13.20
C GLN A 289 19.04 8.01 12.90
N THR A 290 18.94 8.38 11.63
CA THR A 290 18.65 9.75 11.20
C THR A 290 17.15 9.97 11.18
N VAL A 291 16.70 11.08 11.78
CA VAL A 291 15.31 11.54 11.78
C VAL A 291 15.24 12.97 11.23
N GLN A 292 14.21 13.24 10.43
CA GLN A 292 13.80 14.58 10.01
C GLN A 292 12.28 14.67 10.12
N PHE A 293 11.78 15.75 10.71
CA PHE A 293 10.33 15.91 10.83
C PHE A 293 9.69 16.14 9.45
N GLN A 294 8.44 15.74 9.32
CA GLN A 294 7.70 15.77 8.06
C GLN A 294 6.34 16.39 8.28
N ILE A 295 5.83 17.11 7.29
CA ILE A 295 4.44 17.58 7.22
C ILE A 295 3.77 17.01 5.99
N ARG A 296 2.54 16.54 6.13
CA ARG A 296 1.72 16.10 5.00
C ARG A 296 1.30 17.34 4.18
N ASP A 297 1.51 17.28 2.86
CA ASP A 297 1.25 18.41 1.96
C ASP A 297 0.65 17.93 0.65
N ALA A 298 -0.55 18.41 0.32
CA ALA A 298 -1.27 17.97 -0.88
C ALA A 298 -0.53 18.34 -2.19
N ALA A 299 0.07 19.54 -2.25
CA ALA A 299 0.81 19.96 -3.44
C ALA A 299 2.07 19.11 -3.63
N ALA A 300 2.82 18.89 -2.54
CA ALA A 300 3.99 18.03 -2.55
C ALA A 300 3.64 16.57 -2.91
N SER A 301 2.52 16.05 -2.41
CA SER A 301 2.03 14.70 -2.74
C SER A 301 1.68 14.58 -4.23
N ARG A 302 1.06 15.62 -4.80
CA ARG A 302 0.75 15.67 -6.22
C ARG A 302 2.01 15.71 -7.09
N ASP A 303 2.97 16.55 -6.74
CA ASP A 303 4.22 16.69 -7.49
C ASP A 303 5.03 15.40 -7.47
N ASP A 304 5.05 14.72 -6.33
CA ASP A 304 5.73 13.44 -6.17
C ASP A 304 5.05 12.33 -6.98
N LEU A 305 3.71 12.27 -6.97
CA LEU A 305 2.96 11.35 -7.83
C LEU A 305 3.25 11.60 -9.32
N VAL A 306 3.26 12.85 -9.76
CA VAL A 306 3.58 13.21 -11.16
C VAL A 306 5.00 12.79 -11.53
N ALA A 307 5.98 12.98 -10.65
CA ALA A 307 7.36 12.55 -10.88
C ALA A 307 7.44 11.01 -10.97
N MET A 308 6.84 10.30 -10.03
CA MET A 308 6.77 8.83 -10.02
C MET A 308 6.12 8.28 -11.30
N LEU A 309 5.01 8.88 -11.75
CA LEU A 309 4.35 8.46 -12.99
C LEU A 309 5.22 8.73 -14.23
N GLY A 310 6.03 9.78 -14.22
CA GLY A 310 7.04 10.04 -15.27
C GLY A 310 8.09 8.94 -15.34
N GLU A 311 8.59 8.47 -14.18
CA GLU A 311 9.55 7.36 -14.10
C GLU A 311 8.93 6.03 -14.55
N VAL A 312 7.68 5.77 -14.16
CA VAL A 312 6.93 4.58 -14.60
C VAL A 312 6.73 4.60 -16.11
N ALA A 313 6.35 5.75 -16.68
CA ALA A 313 6.18 5.91 -18.12
C ALA A 313 7.51 5.68 -18.88
N ALA A 314 8.63 6.19 -18.37
CA ALA A 314 9.95 5.95 -18.94
C ALA A 314 10.33 4.45 -18.92
N ARG A 315 10.01 3.74 -17.84
CA ARG A 315 10.26 2.28 -17.72
C ARG A 315 9.30 1.44 -18.56
N LEU A 316 8.12 1.93 -18.87
CA LEU A 316 7.22 1.30 -19.84
C LEU A 316 7.84 1.30 -21.25
N ASP A 317 8.66 2.28 -21.59
CA ASP A 317 9.39 2.35 -22.85
C ASP A 317 8.47 2.15 -24.08
N GLY A 318 7.35 2.89 -24.09
CA GLY A 318 6.32 2.82 -25.13
C GLY A 318 5.37 1.62 -25.06
N ARG A 319 5.60 0.65 -24.16
CA ARG A 319 4.67 -0.48 -23.95
C ARG A 319 3.41 0.01 -23.24
N ARG A 320 2.28 -0.56 -23.60
CA ARG A 320 1.02 -0.28 -22.90
C ARG A 320 0.92 -1.11 -21.62
N PRO A 321 0.38 -0.55 -20.52
CA PRO A 321 -0.04 -1.35 -19.39
C PRO A 321 -1.08 -2.40 -19.81
N ALA A 322 -0.89 -3.64 -19.38
CA ALA A 322 -1.90 -4.68 -19.52
C ALA A 322 -2.93 -4.58 -18.39
N PHE A 323 -2.45 -4.38 -17.18
CA PHE A 323 -3.24 -4.12 -15.97
C PHE A 323 -2.32 -3.58 -14.88
N GLY A 324 -2.94 -3.11 -13.78
CA GLY A 324 -2.20 -2.66 -12.59
C GLY A 324 -3.02 -2.72 -11.32
N CYS A 325 -2.30 -2.53 -10.20
CA CYS A 325 -2.90 -2.28 -8.90
C CYS A 325 -2.32 -1.00 -8.31
N TYR A 326 -3.17 -0.23 -7.62
CA TYR A 326 -2.75 0.94 -6.86
C TYR A 326 -3.23 0.81 -5.42
N PHE A 327 -2.26 0.68 -4.51
CA PHE A 327 -2.50 0.62 -3.07
C PHE A 327 -2.25 2.00 -2.51
N ASP A 328 -3.33 2.67 -2.14
CA ASP A 328 -3.27 4.05 -1.67
C ASP A 328 -3.48 4.11 -0.14
N CYS A 329 -2.86 5.09 0.49
CA CYS A 329 -3.04 5.27 1.92
C CYS A 329 -4.38 5.92 2.24
N ALA A 330 -5.08 5.44 3.26
CA ALA A 330 -6.29 6.07 3.80
C ALA A 330 -6.09 7.55 4.17
N GLY A 331 -4.85 7.97 4.40
CA GLY A 331 -4.48 9.36 4.62
C GLY A 331 -4.36 10.22 3.37
N ARG A 332 -4.53 9.66 2.17
CA ARG A 332 -4.55 10.36 0.87
C ARG A 332 -6.00 10.64 0.44
N GLY A 333 -6.35 10.43 -0.80
CA GLY A 333 -7.70 10.58 -1.31
C GLY A 333 -8.30 11.96 -1.08
N ARG A 334 -9.62 12.02 -1.02
CA ARG A 334 -10.40 13.26 -0.87
C ARG A 334 -10.05 14.04 0.39
N GLY A 335 -9.67 13.34 1.48
CA GLY A 335 -9.28 13.98 2.74
C GLY A 335 -8.00 14.81 2.65
N LEU A 336 -7.06 14.46 1.78
CA LEU A 336 -5.84 15.22 1.52
C LEU A 336 -6.02 16.26 0.43
N PHE A 337 -6.61 15.86 -0.72
CA PHE A 337 -6.63 16.67 -1.92
C PHE A 337 -7.87 17.58 -2.04
N GLY A 338 -8.90 17.36 -1.22
CA GLY A 338 -10.14 18.14 -1.24
C GLY A 338 -11.05 17.85 -2.44
N ALA A 339 -10.65 16.93 -3.33
CA ALA A 339 -11.38 16.52 -4.52
C ALA A 339 -11.32 15.00 -4.67
N PRO A 340 -12.35 14.36 -5.24
CA PRO A 340 -12.32 12.95 -5.58
C PRO A 340 -11.44 12.71 -6.83
N ASP A 341 -11.09 11.46 -7.07
CA ASP A 341 -10.43 10.97 -8.29
C ASP A 341 -9.08 11.64 -8.59
N HIS A 342 -8.37 12.11 -7.54
CA HIS A 342 -7.13 12.85 -7.72
C HIS A 342 -6.01 11.95 -8.27
N ASP A 343 -5.70 10.87 -7.58
CA ASP A 343 -4.57 10.01 -7.93
C ASP A 343 -4.88 9.19 -9.20
N VAL A 344 -6.08 8.63 -9.28
CA VAL A 344 -6.55 7.90 -10.48
C VAL A 344 -6.63 8.81 -11.71
N GLY A 345 -7.06 10.06 -11.53
CA GLY A 345 -7.05 11.07 -12.61
C GLY A 345 -5.67 11.33 -13.18
N LEU A 346 -4.65 11.48 -12.32
CA LEU A 346 -3.26 11.65 -12.72
C LEU A 346 -2.67 10.40 -13.36
N ILE A 347 -2.96 9.22 -12.80
CA ILE A 347 -2.53 7.94 -13.40
C ILE A 347 -3.07 7.83 -14.84
N ARG A 348 -4.36 8.08 -15.03
CA ARG A 348 -4.99 8.05 -16.36
C ARG A 348 -4.44 9.11 -17.30
N GLU A 349 -4.20 10.32 -16.82
CA GLU A 349 -3.61 11.41 -17.62
C GLU A 349 -2.21 11.04 -18.14
N ARG A 350 -1.38 10.41 -17.30
CA ARG A 350 0.03 10.16 -17.60
C ARG A 350 0.30 8.84 -18.30
N LEU A 351 -0.46 7.79 -17.97
CA LEU A 351 -0.22 6.44 -18.47
C LEU A 351 -1.31 5.93 -19.41
N GLY A 352 -2.37 6.73 -19.63
CA GLY A 352 -3.53 6.33 -20.40
C GLY A 352 -4.51 5.46 -19.57
N GLU A 353 -5.61 5.06 -20.19
CA GLU A 353 -6.61 4.20 -19.58
C GLU A 353 -6.20 2.74 -19.76
N PHE A 354 -6.14 1.99 -18.65
CA PHE A 354 -5.86 0.57 -18.60
C PHE A 354 -6.55 -0.05 -17.38
N PRO A 355 -6.85 -1.36 -17.37
CA PRO A 355 -7.48 -2.01 -16.23
C PRO A 355 -6.66 -1.82 -14.96
N LEU A 356 -7.20 -1.09 -14.00
CA LEU A 356 -6.60 -0.78 -12.71
C LEU A 356 -7.59 -1.11 -11.61
N VAL A 357 -7.08 -1.66 -10.50
CA VAL A 357 -7.86 -1.84 -9.27
C VAL A 357 -7.01 -1.48 -8.06
N GLY A 358 -7.64 -1.07 -7.00
CA GLY A 358 -6.95 -0.81 -5.74
C GLY A 358 -7.90 -0.44 -4.62
N PHE A 359 -7.32 -0.09 -3.50
CA PHE A 359 -8.06 0.33 -2.32
C PHE A 359 -7.23 1.29 -1.46
N PHE A 360 -7.93 1.99 -0.58
CA PHE A 360 -7.35 2.86 0.43
C PHE A 360 -7.13 2.04 1.71
N GLY A 361 -5.86 1.71 1.96
CA GLY A 361 -5.40 0.88 3.06
C GLY A 361 -4.77 1.67 4.21
N ASN A 362 -4.30 0.96 5.23
CA ASN A 362 -3.69 1.55 6.42
C ASN A 362 -2.19 1.23 6.51
N GLY A 363 -1.42 1.74 5.57
CA GLY A 363 0.01 1.49 5.38
C GLY A 363 0.27 0.52 4.23
N GLU A 364 1.29 0.83 3.43
CA GLU A 364 1.54 0.24 2.13
C GLU A 364 2.87 -0.54 2.14
N PHE A 365 2.87 -1.69 1.48
CA PHE A 365 4.08 -2.46 1.18
C PHE A 365 4.59 -2.10 -0.20
N ALA A 366 5.82 -1.63 -0.30
CA ALA A 366 6.45 -1.38 -1.58
C ALA A 366 7.99 -1.34 -1.48
N PRO A 367 8.71 -1.67 -2.56
CA PRO A 367 10.15 -1.56 -2.59
C PRO A 367 10.62 -0.16 -2.96
N ILE A 368 11.71 0.28 -2.33
CA ILE A 368 12.58 1.37 -2.80
C ILE A 368 13.92 0.75 -3.15
N GLY A 369 14.35 0.90 -4.40
CA GLY A 369 15.52 0.20 -4.92
C GLY A 369 15.37 -1.33 -4.83
N ARG A 370 16.26 -1.99 -4.12
CA ARG A 370 16.24 -3.45 -3.92
C ARG A 370 15.93 -3.84 -2.47
N ARG A 371 15.09 -3.07 -1.79
CA ARG A 371 14.64 -3.34 -0.43
C ARG A 371 13.17 -3.04 -0.29
N ASN A 372 12.42 -3.94 0.34
CA ASN A 372 11.01 -3.73 0.66
C ASN A 372 10.87 -2.95 1.97
N PHE A 373 9.89 -2.07 2.00
CA PHE A 373 9.54 -1.27 3.17
C PHE A 373 8.05 -1.30 3.41
N PHE A 374 7.68 -1.05 4.65
CA PHE A 374 6.32 -0.72 5.03
C PHE A 374 6.22 0.80 5.18
N HIS A 375 5.40 1.40 4.36
CA HIS A 375 5.22 2.84 4.25
C HIS A 375 3.93 3.31 4.94
N ASN A 376 3.87 4.60 5.23
CA ASN A 376 2.64 5.30 5.59
C ASN A 376 2.56 6.58 4.75
N TYR A 377 1.33 7.03 4.45
CA TYR A 377 1.08 8.24 3.66
C TYR A 377 1.61 8.17 2.23
N THR A 378 1.65 6.97 1.66
CA THR A 378 2.19 6.69 0.32
C THR A 378 1.11 6.14 -0.60
N GLY A 379 1.41 6.12 -1.89
CA GLY A 379 0.70 5.33 -2.88
C GLY A 379 1.70 4.39 -3.56
N ALA A 380 1.35 3.11 -3.67
CA ALA A 380 2.17 2.08 -4.30
C ALA A 380 1.49 1.59 -5.57
N LEU A 381 2.09 1.89 -6.73
CA LEU A 381 1.59 1.49 -8.05
C LEU A 381 2.40 0.31 -8.57
N VAL A 382 1.71 -0.75 -8.98
CA VAL A 382 2.31 -1.84 -9.73
C VAL A 382 1.61 -1.99 -11.08
N ILE A 383 2.39 -2.02 -12.15
CA ILE A 383 1.91 -2.18 -13.53
C ILE A 383 2.56 -3.39 -14.15
N PHE A 384 1.75 -4.17 -14.84
CA PHE A 384 2.21 -5.27 -15.69
C PHE A 384 2.05 -4.85 -17.15
N PRO A 385 3.15 -4.61 -17.89
CA PRO A 385 3.05 -4.20 -19.29
C PRO A 385 2.60 -5.34 -20.20
N GLN A 386 2.00 -4.99 -21.34
CA GLN A 386 1.83 -5.93 -22.44
C GLN A 386 3.21 -6.43 -22.90
N ALA A 387 3.25 -7.69 -23.29
CA ALA A 387 4.48 -8.34 -23.74
C ALA A 387 4.94 -7.80 -25.11
#